data_e110e975d1c3da1d3d08d5e5ad744670
#
_entry.id   e110e975d1c3da1d3d08d5e5ad744670
#
_cell.length_a   1.000
_cell.length_b   1.000
_cell.length_c   1.000
_cell.angle_alpha   90.00
_cell.angle_beta   90.00
_cell.angle_gamma   90.00
#
_symmetry.space_group_name_H-M   'P 1'
#
loop_
_entity.id
_entity.type
_entity.pdbx_description
1 polymer ?
#
loop_
_entity_poly.entity_id
_entity_poly.type
_entity_poly.pdbx_seq_one_letter_code
_entity_poly.pdbx_strand_id
1 'polypeptide(L)'
;MNKIAQFHKVSFEQFKESWDDSFPGASEEEIKEIYDQIKLPKRATRGSAGYDFFSPVDFELKPGETIKIPTGIRVFIESDWVLNIFPRSGLGFKFRLQMNNTVGIIDSDYFYSDNEGHIFVKLTNDTNEGKTVSVAQGTGMVQGIFMKYGVTIDDDAKEVRNGGFGSTTK
;
A
#
# COMPACT_ATOMS: atom_id res chain seq x y z
N MET A 1 16.16 14.32 12.14
CA MET A 1 15.56 13.65 10.96
C MET A 1 14.68 14.64 10.24
N ASN A 2 14.85 14.80 8.93
CA ASN A 2 13.99 15.64 8.11
C ASN A 2 12.62 15.00 7.96
N LYS A 3 11.58 15.83 8.00
CA LYS A 3 10.21 15.39 7.69
C LYS A 3 10.02 15.61 6.19
N ILE A 4 9.83 14.53 5.44
CA ILE A 4 9.88 14.52 3.97
C ILE A 4 8.59 13.99 3.34
N ALA A 5 7.62 13.57 4.13
CA ALA A 5 6.39 12.96 3.63
C ALA A 5 5.24 13.14 4.62
N GLN A 6 4.02 13.01 4.11
CA GLN A 6 2.80 13.03 4.91
C GLN A 6 1.78 12.04 4.36
N PHE A 7 1.27 11.16 5.21
CA PHE A 7 0.17 10.25 4.88
C PHE A 7 -1.18 10.94 5.03
N HIS A 8 -2.09 10.63 4.12
CA HIS A 8 -3.48 11.08 4.13
C HIS A 8 -4.39 9.89 3.80
N LYS A 9 -5.67 10.02 4.12
CA LYS A 9 -6.69 9.17 3.48
C LYS A 9 -6.98 9.73 2.08
N VAL A 10 -7.35 8.86 1.14
CA VAL A 10 -8.04 9.29 -0.09
C VAL A 10 -9.45 9.77 0.25
N SER A 11 -10.16 10.43 -0.67
CA SER A 11 -11.58 10.74 -0.46
C SER A 11 -12.42 9.47 -0.25
N PHE A 12 -13.58 9.61 0.37
CA PHE A 12 -14.49 8.47 0.53
C PHE A 12 -14.95 7.93 -0.83
N GLU A 13 -15.23 8.81 -1.78
CA GLU A 13 -15.64 8.47 -3.13
C GLU A 13 -14.57 7.62 -3.82
N GLN A 14 -13.30 8.01 -3.76
CA GLN A 14 -12.19 7.23 -4.33
C GLN A 14 -12.02 5.89 -3.61
N PHE A 15 -12.16 5.87 -2.31
CA PHE A 15 -12.08 4.62 -1.54
C PHE A 15 -13.21 3.66 -1.91
N LYS A 16 -14.45 4.16 -2.00
CA LYS A 16 -15.63 3.38 -2.36
C LYS A 16 -15.49 2.75 -3.74
N GLU A 17 -15.09 3.53 -4.75
CA GLU A 17 -14.84 3.01 -6.11
C GLU A 17 -13.80 1.87 -6.09
N SER A 18 -12.70 2.06 -5.40
CA SER A 18 -11.64 1.06 -5.28
C SER A 18 -12.06 -0.18 -4.48
N TRP A 19 -12.93 0.01 -3.49
CA TRP A 19 -13.49 -1.08 -2.70
C TRP A 19 -14.43 -1.93 -3.52
N ASP A 20 -15.36 -1.32 -4.24
CA ASP A 20 -16.32 -2.01 -5.13
C ASP A 20 -15.61 -2.86 -6.20
N ASP A 21 -14.48 -2.37 -6.74
CA ASP A 21 -13.62 -3.12 -7.67
C ASP A 21 -12.94 -4.34 -7.01
N SER A 22 -12.56 -4.23 -5.75
CA SER A 22 -11.78 -5.28 -5.04
C SER A 22 -12.69 -6.25 -4.28
N PHE A 23 -13.79 -5.75 -3.69
CA PHE A 23 -14.71 -6.47 -2.81
C PHE A 23 -16.16 -6.11 -3.15
N PRO A 24 -16.70 -6.56 -4.31
CA PRO A 24 -18.04 -6.20 -4.75
C PRO A 24 -19.11 -6.74 -3.80
N GLY A 25 -20.20 -5.98 -3.63
CA GLY A 25 -21.40 -6.39 -2.92
C GLY A 25 -21.59 -5.83 -1.52
N ALA A 26 -20.66 -5.03 -1.00
CA ALA A 26 -20.85 -4.30 0.25
C ALA A 26 -21.77 -3.08 0.03
N SER A 27 -22.59 -2.73 1.03
CA SER A 27 -23.37 -1.49 1.01
C SER A 27 -22.47 -0.25 1.21
N GLU A 28 -23.00 0.91 0.84
CA GLU A 28 -22.28 2.16 1.05
C GLU A 28 -22.01 2.45 2.54
N GLU A 29 -22.96 2.08 3.39
CA GLU A 29 -22.85 2.20 4.84
C GLU A 29 -21.71 1.32 5.39
N GLU A 30 -21.62 0.07 4.95
CA GLU A 30 -20.55 -0.86 5.33
C GLU A 30 -19.17 -0.33 4.88
N ILE A 31 -19.07 0.16 3.65
CA ILE A 31 -17.84 0.75 3.11
C ILE A 31 -17.46 2.01 3.91
N LYS A 32 -18.45 2.82 4.29
CA LYS A 32 -18.22 4.03 5.11
C LYS A 32 -17.71 3.70 6.50
N GLU A 33 -18.24 2.68 7.14
CA GLU A 33 -17.75 2.20 8.43
C GLU A 33 -16.30 1.73 8.34
N ILE A 34 -15.94 0.98 7.30
CA ILE A 34 -14.57 0.55 7.04
C ILE A 34 -13.65 1.76 6.84
N TYR A 35 -14.07 2.71 6.00
CA TYR A 35 -13.31 3.93 5.72
C TYR A 35 -13.04 4.77 6.97
N ASP A 36 -14.04 4.92 7.84
CA ASP A 36 -13.91 5.70 9.07
C ASP A 36 -12.90 5.07 10.05
N GLN A 37 -12.75 3.74 10.02
CA GLN A 37 -11.81 2.99 10.86
C GLN A 37 -10.38 2.93 10.30
N ILE A 38 -10.13 3.38 9.07
CA ILE A 38 -8.80 3.41 8.47
C ILE A 38 -7.85 4.25 9.33
N LYS A 39 -6.74 3.62 9.72
CA LYS A 39 -5.66 4.26 10.46
C LYS A 39 -4.54 4.66 9.52
N LEU A 40 -4.00 5.88 9.70
CA LEU A 40 -2.81 6.29 8.95
C LEU A 40 -1.60 5.45 9.35
N PRO A 41 -0.69 5.16 8.39
CA PRO A 41 0.52 4.40 8.67
C PRO A 41 1.37 5.08 9.75
N LYS A 42 1.96 4.26 10.63
CA LYS A 42 2.83 4.77 11.69
C LYS A 42 3.99 3.83 12.01
N ARG A 43 5.07 4.37 12.53
CA ARG A 43 6.20 3.59 13.04
C ARG A 43 5.85 2.99 14.40
N ALA A 44 6.21 1.74 14.62
CA ALA A 44 5.98 1.06 15.88
C ALA A 44 6.87 1.60 17.02
N THR A 45 8.12 1.97 16.72
CA THR A 45 9.10 2.47 17.69
C THR A 45 9.86 3.69 17.16
N ARG A 46 10.55 4.39 18.06
CA ARG A 46 11.39 5.56 17.70
C ARG A 46 12.51 5.20 16.71
N GLY A 47 13.03 3.97 16.78
CA GLY A 47 14.12 3.49 15.91
C GLY A 47 13.65 2.75 14.65
N SER A 48 12.35 2.47 14.50
CA SER A 48 11.83 1.81 13.30
C SER A 48 11.92 2.74 12.09
N ALA A 49 12.42 2.22 10.96
CA ALA A 49 12.33 2.91 9.67
C ALA A 49 10.97 2.69 9.00
N GLY A 50 10.36 1.52 9.21
CA GLY A 50 9.11 1.11 8.57
C GLY A 50 7.88 1.73 9.22
N TYR A 51 6.96 2.19 8.36
CA TYR A 51 5.61 2.61 8.71
C TYR A 51 4.65 1.45 8.48
N ASP A 52 4.01 0.93 9.51
CA ASP A 52 3.02 -0.13 9.40
C ASP A 52 1.75 0.39 8.72
N PHE A 53 1.34 -0.27 7.64
CA PHE A 53 0.03 -0.11 7.01
C PHE A 53 -0.92 -1.14 7.63
N PHE A 54 -2.06 -0.68 8.08
CA PHE A 54 -3.04 -1.51 8.77
C PHE A 54 -4.09 -2.03 7.78
N SER A 55 -4.44 -3.31 7.92
CA SER A 55 -5.47 -3.91 7.08
C SER A 55 -6.83 -3.25 7.34
N PRO A 56 -7.57 -2.81 6.32
CA PRO A 56 -8.93 -2.30 6.48
C PRO A 56 -9.97 -3.41 6.66
N VAL A 57 -9.58 -4.67 6.53
CA VAL A 57 -10.47 -5.83 6.52
C VAL A 57 -9.80 -7.03 7.19
N ASP A 58 -10.60 -7.92 7.78
CA ASP A 58 -10.14 -9.26 8.14
C ASP A 58 -9.90 -10.06 6.85
N PHE A 59 -8.81 -10.82 6.79
CA PHE A 59 -8.61 -11.75 5.69
C PHE A 59 -7.83 -13.00 6.09
N GLU A 60 -8.11 -14.07 5.39
CA GLU A 60 -7.35 -15.31 5.44
C GLU A 60 -6.90 -15.70 4.04
N LEU A 61 -5.67 -16.22 3.94
CA LEU A 61 -5.14 -16.75 2.69
C LEU A 61 -4.57 -18.16 2.95
N LYS A 62 -5.13 -19.13 2.28
CA LYS A 62 -4.53 -20.47 2.15
C LYS A 62 -3.30 -20.40 1.25
N PRO A 63 -2.43 -21.43 1.27
CA PRO A 63 -1.29 -21.49 0.35
C PRO A 63 -1.70 -21.27 -1.11
N GLY A 64 -1.03 -20.34 -1.80
CA GLY A 64 -1.29 -19.94 -3.18
C GLY A 64 -2.40 -18.93 -3.37
N GLU A 65 -3.19 -18.60 -2.35
CA GLU A 65 -4.25 -17.58 -2.46
C GLU A 65 -3.68 -16.17 -2.42
N THR A 66 -4.38 -15.28 -3.12
CA THR A 66 -4.01 -13.87 -3.30
C THR A 66 -5.16 -12.95 -2.95
N ILE A 67 -4.87 -11.80 -2.36
CA ILE A 67 -5.82 -10.73 -2.09
C ILE A 67 -5.29 -9.39 -2.60
N LYS A 68 -6.17 -8.57 -3.19
CA LYS A 68 -5.91 -7.17 -3.53
C LYS A 68 -6.65 -6.28 -2.54
N ILE A 69 -5.94 -5.41 -1.84
CA ILE A 69 -6.51 -4.57 -0.78
C ILE A 69 -6.32 -3.09 -1.13
N PRO A 70 -7.40 -2.32 -1.32
CA PRO A 70 -7.36 -0.87 -1.34
C PRO A 70 -7.10 -0.36 0.09
N THR A 71 -5.97 0.30 0.32
CA THR A 71 -5.57 0.68 1.68
C THR A 71 -6.31 1.89 2.22
N GLY A 72 -6.91 2.69 1.35
CA GLY A 72 -7.49 3.99 1.68
C GLY A 72 -6.44 5.08 1.94
N ILE A 73 -5.17 4.78 1.70
CA ILE A 73 -4.05 5.66 2.01
C ILE A 73 -3.44 6.22 0.73
N ARG A 74 -3.07 7.48 0.78
CA ARG A 74 -2.20 8.19 -0.17
C ARG A 74 -1.08 8.86 0.61
N VAL A 75 0.01 9.23 -0.07
CA VAL A 75 1.16 9.84 0.60
C VAL A 75 1.77 10.95 -0.24
N PHE A 76 1.88 12.16 0.34
CA PHE A 76 2.73 13.20 -0.19
C PHE A 76 4.19 12.88 0.15
N ILE A 77 5.09 12.98 -0.83
CA ILE A 77 6.52 12.69 -0.68
C ILE A 77 7.30 13.81 -1.39
N GLU A 78 8.37 14.31 -0.77
CA GLU A 78 9.30 15.24 -1.43
C GLU A 78 10.04 14.53 -2.60
N SER A 79 10.41 15.30 -3.63
CA SER A 79 10.85 14.80 -4.94
C SER A 79 12.05 13.86 -4.93
N ASP A 80 12.96 13.98 -3.96
CA ASP A 80 14.16 13.14 -3.91
C ASP A 80 13.94 11.81 -3.16
N TRP A 81 12.69 11.50 -2.83
CA TRP A 81 12.34 10.35 -2.00
C TRP A 81 11.29 9.49 -2.68
N VAL A 82 11.38 8.20 -2.40
CA VAL A 82 10.43 7.17 -2.81
C VAL A 82 9.97 6.39 -1.58
N LEU A 83 8.70 5.98 -1.55
CA LEU A 83 8.20 5.04 -0.56
C LEU A 83 8.23 3.62 -1.14
N ASN A 84 8.98 2.73 -0.50
CA ASN A 84 9.02 1.32 -0.83
C ASN A 84 8.17 0.53 0.16
N ILE A 85 7.26 -0.29 -0.33
CA ILE A 85 6.35 -1.11 0.47
C ILE A 85 6.78 -2.57 0.42
N PHE A 86 6.91 -3.16 1.61
CA PHE A 86 7.35 -4.53 1.83
C PHE A 86 6.33 -5.29 2.69
N PRO A 87 6.28 -6.62 2.62
CA PRO A 87 5.60 -7.41 3.65
C PRO A 87 6.18 -7.10 5.04
N ARG A 88 5.35 -7.21 6.08
CA ARG A 88 5.90 -7.18 7.44
C ARG A 88 6.78 -8.40 7.69
N SER A 89 7.90 -8.21 8.38
CA SER A 89 8.89 -9.27 8.63
C SER A 89 8.28 -10.53 9.25
N GLY A 90 7.40 -10.41 10.23
CA GLY A 90 6.76 -11.54 10.88
C GLY A 90 5.86 -12.37 9.94
N LEU A 91 5.11 -11.70 9.06
CA LEU A 91 4.25 -12.38 8.07
C LEU A 91 5.08 -12.99 6.94
N GLY A 92 6.09 -12.26 6.45
CA GLY A 92 7.00 -12.75 5.43
C GLY A 92 7.80 -13.96 5.92
N PHE A 93 8.36 -13.88 7.12
CA PHE A 93 9.21 -14.95 7.69
C PHE A 93 8.41 -16.22 8.01
N LYS A 94 7.23 -16.06 8.63
CA LYS A 94 6.41 -17.20 9.10
C LYS A 94 5.63 -17.89 7.98
N PHE A 95 5.18 -17.13 6.97
CA PHE A 95 4.24 -17.60 5.95
C PHE A 95 4.73 -17.41 4.51
N ARG A 96 5.89 -16.80 4.29
CA ARG A 96 6.28 -16.31 2.96
C ARG A 96 5.19 -15.40 2.34
N LEU A 97 4.50 -14.60 3.15
CA LEU A 97 3.58 -13.62 2.61
C LEU A 97 4.36 -12.63 1.76
N GLN A 98 3.99 -12.50 0.49
CA GLN A 98 4.72 -11.70 -0.49
C GLN A 98 3.82 -10.65 -1.15
N MET A 99 4.43 -9.51 -1.48
CA MET A 99 3.84 -8.60 -2.45
C MET A 99 3.94 -9.22 -3.85
N ASN A 100 2.86 -9.20 -4.63
CA ASN A 100 2.86 -9.75 -5.99
C ASN A 100 3.89 -9.08 -6.92
N ASN A 101 4.18 -7.81 -6.69
CA ASN A 101 5.20 -7.03 -7.40
C ASN A 101 6.55 -6.99 -6.66
N THR A 102 6.79 -7.88 -5.71
CA THR A 102 7.99 -7.98 -4.88
C THR A 102 8.13 -6.80 -3.91
N VAL A 103 8.21 -5.58 -4.41
CA VAL A 103 8.25 -4.31 -3.66
C VAL A 103 7.29 -3.33 -4.30
N GLY A 104 6.43 -2.72 -3.51
CA GLY A 104 5.57 -1.62 -3.97
C GLY A 104 6.37 -0.34 -4.06
N ILE A 105 6.52 0.23 -5.26
CA ILE A 105 7.22 1.51 -5.48
C ILE A 105 6.18 2.61 -5.59
N ILE A 106 6.23 3.57 -4.67
CA ILE A 106 5.34 4.74 -4.64
C ILE A 106 6.18 5.99 -4.87
N ASP A 107 6.10 6.50 -6.08
CA ASP A 107 6.81 7.71 -6.51
C ASP A 107 6.13 8.98 -5.96
N SER A 108 6.88 10.08 -5.86
CA SER A 108 6.38 11.34 -5.30
C SER A 108 5.25 11.94 -6.14
N ASP A 109 5.27 11.78 -7.45
CA ASP A 109 4.25 12.29 -8.38
C ASP A 109 2.95 11.47 -8.37
N TYR A 110 2.97 10.24 -7.82
CA TYR A 110 1.77 9.40 -7.71
C TYR A 110 0.66 10.04 -6.89
N PHE A 111 1.00 10.90 -5.92
CA PHE A 111 0.04 11.64 -5.10
C PHE A 111 -0.99 12.42 -5.91
N TYR A 112 -0.62 12.88 -7.11
CA TYR A 112 -1.44 13.72 -7.99
C TYR A 112 -2.12 12.96 -9.13
N SER A 113 -2.06 11.63 -9.11
CA SER A 113 -2.72 10.77 -10.10
C SER A 113 -4.25 10.85 -10.00
N ASP A 114 -4.94 10.47 -11.07
CA ASP A 114 -6.42 10.54 -11.19
C ASP A 114 -7.14 9.76 -10.09
N ASN A 115 -6.53 8.68 -9.57
CA ASN A 115 -7.02 7.94 -8.43
C ASN A 115 -6.56 8.50 -7.07
N GLU A 116 -6.24 9.79 -7.00
CA GLU A 116 -5.71 10.49 -5.83
C GLU A 116 -4.40 9.91 -5.26
N GLY A 117 -3.68 9.09 -6.00
CA GLY A 117 -2.50 8.38 -5.51
C GLY A 117 -2.85 7.25 -4.51
N HIS A 118 -4.02 6.66 -4.67
CA HIS A 118 -4.50 5.59 -3.79
C HIS A 118 -3.58 4.36 -3.84
N ILE A 119 -3.02 4.01 -2.71
CA ILE A 119 -2.10 2.88 -2.56
C ILE A 119 -2.89 1.58 -2.42
N PHE A 120 -2.59 0.62 -3.30
CA PHE A 120 -3.09 -0.74 -3.22
C PHE A 120 -1.97 -1.69 -2.84
N VAL A 121 -2.30 -2.74 -2.13
CA VAL A 121 -1.40 -3.88 -1.91
C VAL A 121 -2.03 -5.15 -2.44
N LYS A 122 -1.24 -5.95 -3.14
CA LYS A 122 -1.64 -7.28 -3.59
C LYS A 122 -0.70 -8.29 -2.97
N LEU A 123 -1.26 -9.20 -2.16
CA LEU A 123 -0.52 -10.12 -1.30
C LEU A 123 -0.85 -11.57 -1.67
N THR A 124 0.17 -12.41 -1.73
CA THR A 124 0.03 -13.86 -1.93
C THR A 124 0.65 -14.61 -0.75
N ASN A 125 -0.06 -15.61 -0.24
CA ASN A 125 0.51 -16.59 0.68
C ASN A 125 1.32 -17.63 -0.14
N ASP A 126 2.63 -17.43 -0.19
CA ASP A 126 3.56 -18.29 -0.95
C ASP A 126 4.23 -19.37 -0.07
N THR A 127 3.58 -19.76 1.03
CA THR A 127 4.11 -20.82 1.89
C THR A 127 4.11 -22.17 1.20
N ASN A 128 5.16 -22.95 1.43
CA ASN A 128 5.23 -24.38 1.07
C ASN A 128 5.01 -25.31 2.27
N GLU A 129 4.63 -24.75 3.43
CA GLU A 129 4.44 -25.47 4.68
C GLU A 129 2.96 -25.76 5.02
N GLY A 130 2.04 -25.49 4.10
CA GLY A 130 0.60 -25.69 4.31
C GLY A 130 -0.07 -24.71 5.28
N LYS A 131 0.60 -23.63 5.66
CA LYS A 131 0.11 -22.66 6.66
C LYS A 131 -0.87 -21.65 6.07
N THR A 132 -1.98 -21.41 6.72
CA THR A 132 -2.92 -20.33 6.41
C THR A 132 -2.46 -19.03 7.09
N VAL A 133 -2.41 -17.94 6.33
CA VAL A 133 -2.23 -16.59 6.87
C VAL A 133 -3.58 -16.06 7.33
N SER A 134 -3.64 -15.51 8.53
CA SER A 134 -4.83 -14.79 9.03
C SER A 134 -4.40 -13.42 9.55
N VAL A 135 -5.04 -12.37 9.09
CA VAL A 135 -4.78 -10.97 9.47
C VAL A 135 -6.08 -10.30 9.85
N ALA A 136 -6.17 -9.83 11.08
CA ALA A 136 -7.34 -9.11 11.56
C ALA A 136 -7.32 -7.64 11.10
N GLN A 137 -8.50 -7.08 10.86
CA GLN A 137 -8.69 -5.64 10.61
C GLN A 137 -7.96 -4.80 11.66
N GLY A 138 -7.31 -3.75 11.24
CA GLY A 138 -6.57 -2.84 12.12
C GLY A 138 -5.21 -3.34 12.59
N THR A 139 -4.75 -4.53 12.12
CA THR A 139 -3.39 -5.01 12.32
C THR A 139 -2.49 -4.69 11.13
N GLY A 140 -1.19 -4.53 11.38
CA GLY A 140 -0.23 -4.23 10.32
C GLY A 140 -0.09 -5.41 9.36
N MET A 141 -0.26 -5.16 8.06
CA MET A 141 -0.12 -6.17 7.00
C MET A 141 1.15 -6.01 6.18
N VAL A 142 1.52 -4.77 5.86
CA VAL A 142 2.75 -4.40 5.15
C VAL A 142 3.41 -3.22 5.84
N GLN A 143 4.64 -2.90 5.45
CA GLN A 143 5.39 -1.75 5.96
C GLN A 143 5.98 -0.94 4.82
N GLY A 144 5.98 0.38 4.98
CA GLY A 144 6.58 1.32 4.03
C GLY A 144 7.85 1.94 4.59
N ILE A 145 8.90 2.03 3.77
CA ILE A 145 10.18 2.66 4.12
C ILE A 145 10.51 3.72 3.08
N PHE A 146 10.76 4.95 3.54
CA PHE A 146 11.22 6.03 2.66
C PHE A 146 12.71 5.90 2.39
N MET A 147 13.10 6.00 1.12
CA MET A 147 14.48 5.97 0.66
C MET A 147 14.75 7.13 -0.29
N LYS A 148 15.97 7.68 -0.25
CA LYS A 148 16.45 8.59 -1.29
C LYS A 148 16.80 7.80 -2.55
N TYR A 149 16.59 8.43 -3.71
CA TYR A 149 17.07 7.89 -4.98
C TYR A 149 17.79 8.97 -5.77
N GLY A 150 18.55 8.56 -6.76
CA GLY A 150 19.21 9.44 -7.72
C GLY A 150 18.70 9.19 -9.12
N VAL A 151 18.99 10.14 -10.00
CA VAL A 151 18.77 10.03 -11.45
C VAL A 151 20.11 9.98 -12.18
N THR A 152 20.12 9.53 -13.43
CA THR A 152 21.34 9.52 -14.27
C THR A 152 21.71 10.94 -14.69
N ILE A 153 22.99 11.14 -15.07
CA ILE A 153 23.51 12.47 -15.50
C ILE A 153 22.78 12.97 -16.76
N ASP A 154 22.34 12.06 -17.60
CA ASP A 154 21.65 12.29 -18.87
C ASP A 154 20.13 12.14 -18.76
N ASP A 155 19.57 12.19 -17.54
CA ASP A 155 18.13 12.09 -17.32
C ASP A 155 17.40 13.25 -18.02
N ASP A 156 16.44 12.93 -18.87
CA ASP A 156 15.62 13.89 -19.61
C ASP A 156 14.10 13.67 -19.43
N ALA A 157 13.70 12.92 -18.40
CA ALA A 157 12.29 12.65 -18.12
C ALA A 157 11.50 13.94 -17.87
N LYS A 158 10.46 14.19 -18.68
CA LYS A 158 9.62 15.41 -18.63
C LYS A 158 8.14 15.11 -18.52
N GLU A 159 7.76 13.82 -18.68
CA GLU A 159 6.37 13.42 -18.65
C GLU A 159 5.79 13.54 -17.23
N VAL A 160 4.55 14.00 -17.14
CA VAL A 160 3.80 14.07 -15.90
C VAL A 160 2.98 12.78 -15.76
N ARG A 161 3.08 12.13 -14.61
CA ARG A 161 2.31 10.91 -14.33
C ARG A 161 0.81 11.20 -14.34
N ASN A 162 0.06 10.30 -14.97
CA ASN A 162 -1.39 10.33 -14.97
C ASN A 162 -1.93 8.90 -14.77
N GLY A 163 -1.81 8.37 -13.55
CA GLY A 163 -2.26 7.04 -13.17
C GLY A 163 -1.18 6.19 -12.48
N GLY A 164 -1.53 4.97 -12.09
CA GLY A 164 -0.65 4.01 -11.41
C GLY A 164 -0.69 2.61 -12.05
N PHE A 165 0.04 1.65 -11.48
CA PHE A 165 0.04 0.23 -11.86
C PHE A 165 0.27 -0.07 -13.35
N GLY A 166 1.28 0.60 -13.97
CA GLY A 166 1.68 0.38 -15.37
C GLY A 166 1.08 1.37 -16.36
N SER A 167 0.39 2.42 -15.92
CA SER A 167 -0.18 3.44 -16.80
C SER A 167 0.86 4.35 -17.49
N THR A 168 2.12 4.29 -17.05
CA THR A 168 3.24 5.04 -17.65
C THR A 168 3.85 4.35 -18.89
N THR A 169 3.44 3.12 -19.19
CA THR A 169 3.89 2.39 -20.39
C THR A 169 2.80 2.51 -21.45
N LYS A 170 3.08 3.24 -22.53
CA LYS A 170 2.28 3.25 -23.76
C LYS A 170 2.74 2.15 -24.68
#